data_7a419ac95b56817e213f7a85b8814909
#
_entry.id   7a419ac95b56817e213f7a85b8814909
#
_cell.length_a   1.000
_cell.length_b   1.000
_cell.length_c   1.000
_cell.angle_alpha   90.00
_cell.angle_beta   90.00
_cell.angle_gamma   90.00
#
_symmetry.space_group_name_H-M   'P 1'
#
loop_
_entity.id
_entity.type
_entity.pdbx_description
1 polymer ?
#
loop_
_entity_poly.entity_id
_entity_poly.type
_entity_poly.pdbx_seq_one_letter_code
_entity_poly.pdbx_strand_id
1 'polypeptide(L)'
;MKCMVIETFKPGKTDEVYARFYEKGRMLPSGLRYVDSWLSSDRTKCFQLMETDKMELLDKWIANWNDLTDFEVVPVEDSPTKAAQQKMD
;
A
#
# COMPACT_ATOMS: atom_id res chain seq x y z
N MET A 1 -3.55 4.18 -13.14
CA MET A 1 -2.32 4.75 -12.53
C MET A 1 -1.94 3.92 -11.32
N LYS A 2 -0.68 3.61 -11.21
CA LYS A 2 -0.16 2.83 -10.08
C LYS A 2 0.47 3.74 -9.03
N CYS A 3 0.29 3.39 -7.78
CA CYS A 3 0.89 4.10 -6.66
C CYS A 3 1.51 3.10 -5.69
N MET A 4 2.72 3.41 -5.23
CA MET A 4 3.28 2.71 -4.09
C MET A 4 2.82 3.45 -2.84
N VAL A 5 2.11 2.75 -1.97
CA VAL A 5 1.65 3.29 -0.70
C VAL A 5 2.55 2.74 0.39
N ILE A 6 3.25 3.64 1.07
CA ILE A 6 4.15 3.26 2.15
C ILE A 6 3.45 3.55 3.46
N GLU A 7 3.18 2.49 4.21
CA GLU A 7 2.48 2.55 5.49
C GLU A 7 3.47 2.36 6.61
N THR A 8 3.56 3.32 7.51
CA THR A 8 4.36 3.19 8.73
C THR A 8 3.39 3.01 9.89
N PHE A 9 3.43 1.84 10.52
CA PHE A 9 2.54 1.53 11.64
C PHE A 9 2.91 2.42 12.83
N LYS A 10 1.89 3.00 13.46
CA LYS A 10 2.13 3.79 14.67
C LYS A 10 2.67 2.88 15.77
N PRO A 11 3.48 3.40 16.71
CA PRO A 11 4.09 2.58 17.73
C PRO A 11 3.08 1.72 18.49
N GLY A 12 3.34 0.41 18.56
CA GLY A 12 2.50 -0.54 19.27
C GLY A 12 1.20 -0.89 18.57
N LYS A 13 0.96 -0.47 17.32
CA LYS A 13 -0.30 -0.65 16.62
C LYS A 13 -0.29 -1.74 15.55
N THR A 14 0.84 -2.39 15.31
CA THR A 14 0.96 -3.40 14.26
C THR A 14 -0.09 -4.52 14.41
N ASP A 15 -0.27 -5.04 15.63
CA ASP A 15 -1.23 -6.11 15.86
C ASP A 15 -2.68 -5.65 15.62
N GLU A 16 -3.00 -4.39 15.97
CA GLU A 16 -4.34 -3.85 15.72
C GLU A 16 -4.60 -3.67 14.21
N VAL A 17 -3.57 -3.31 13.43
CA VAL A 17 -3.69 -3.21 11.99
C VAL A 17 -4.10 -4.55 11.39
N TYR A 18 -3.40 -5.62 11.74
CA TYR A 18 -3.71 -6.94 11.22
C TYR A 18 -5.02 -7.51 11.76
N ALA A 19 -5.35 -7.22 13.01
CA ALA A 19 -6.64 -7.62 13.58
C ALA A 19 -7.80 -6.98 12.80
N ARG A 20 -7.70 -5.70 12.48
CA ARG A 20 -8.72 -5.01 11.67
C ARG A 20 -8.77 -5.58 10.25
N PHE A 21 -7.62 -5.88 9.67
CA PHE A 21 -7.56 -6.49 8.34
C PHE A 21 -8.27 -7.85 8.32
N TYR A 22 -8.00 -8.71 9.29
CA TYR A 22 -8.65 -10.02 9.35
C TYR A 22 -10.15 -9.91 9.60
N GLU A 23 -10.60 -8.89 10.30
CA GLU A 23 -12.02 -8.68 10.56
C GLU A 23 -12.75 -8.04 9.38
N LYS A 24 -12.17 -7.04 8.75
CA LYS A 24 -12.85 -6.17 7.78
C LYS A 24 -12.23 -6.15 6.38
N GLY A 25 -11.12 -6.85 6.17
CA GLY A 25 -10.37 -6.78 4.93
C GLY A 25 -9.71 -5.41 4.74
N ARG A 26 -9.34 -5.10 3.50
CA ARG A 26 -8.68 -3.83 3.18
C ARG A 26 -9.61 -2.63 3.19
N MET A 27 -10.90 -2.86 3.09
CA MET A 27 -11.93 -1.80 3.02
C MET A 27 -11.70 -0.87 1.83
N LEU A 28 -11.43 -1.46 0.65
CA LEU A 28 -11.17 -0.69 -0.57
C LEU A 28 -12.47 -0.11 -1.13
N PRO A 29 -12.51 1.20 -1.44
CA PRO A 29 -13.61 1.74 -2.20
C PRO A 29 -13.61 1.18 -3.61
N SER A 30 -14.79 1.18 -4.27
CA SER A 30 -14.92 0.74 -5.65
C SER A 30 -14.01 1.59 -6.55
N GLY A 31 -13.24 0.94 -7.42
CA GLY A 31 -12.31 1.63 -8.33
C GLY A 31 -10.87 1.73 -7.82
N LEU A 32 -10.61 1.32 -6.58
CA LEU A 32 -9.25 1.19 -6.06
C LEU A 32 -8.91 -0.29 -5.98
N ARG A 33 -7.82 -0.69 -6.62
CA ARG A 33 -7.42 -2.10 -6.71
C ARG A 33 -6.10 -2.34 -6.00
N TYR A 34 -6.05 -3.43 -5.25
CA TYR A 34 -4.82 -3.95 -4.66
C TYR A 34 -4.07 -4.78 -5.70
N VAL A 35 -2.77 -4.53 -5.86
CA VAL A 35 -1.93 -5.28 -6.80
C VAL A 35 -1.00 -6.23 -6.05
N ASP A 36 -0.21 -5.72 -5.11
CA ASP A 36 0.74 -6.52 -4.35
C ASP A 36 1.19 -5.77 -3.10
N SER A 37 1.82 -6.47 -2.16
CA SER A 37 2.32 -5.83 -0.95
C SER A 37 3.47 -6.60 -0.32
N TRP A 38 4.30 -5.86 0.43
CA TRP A 38 5.45 -6.40 1.15
C TRP A 38 5.52 -5.78 2.53
N LEU A 39 5.77 -6.62 3.53
CA LEU A 39 6.00 -6.16 4.90
C LEU A 39 7.51 -6.06 5.13
N SER A 40 7.97 -4.97 5.73
CA SER A 40 9.39 -4.86 6.09
C SER A 40 9.74 -5.95 7.11
N SER A 41 11.01 -6.41 7.09
CA SER A 41 11.43 -7.52 7.94
C SER A 41 11.33 -7.18 9.42
N ASP A 42 11.42 -5.91 9.80
CA ASP A 42 11.23 -5.45 11.18
C ASP A 42 9.74 -5.25 11.53
N ARG A 43 8.83 -5.47 10.57
CA ARG A 43 7.38 -5.39 10.72
C ARG A 43 6.83 -3.99 11.06
N THR A 44 7.61 -2.95 10.76
CA THR A 44 7.19 -1.57 11.05
C THR A 44 6.54 -0.88 9.86
N LYS A 45 6.78 -1.39 8.64
CA LYS A 45 6.27 -0.77 7.41
C LYS A 45 5.67 -1.81 6.48
N CYS A 46 4.63 -1.40 5.77
CA CYS A 46 4.08 -2.17 4.66
C CYS A 46 4.15 -1.33 3.39
N PHE A 47 4.59 -1.95 2.31
CA PHE A 47 4.66 -1.33 0.99
C PHE A 47 3.55 -1.97 0.15
N GLN A 48 2.55 -1.19 -0.25
CA GLN A 48 1.44 -1.70 -1.04
C GLN A 48 1.41 -1.05 -2.41
N LEU A 49 1.39 -1.87 -3.45
CA LEU A 49 1.19 -1.39 -4.81
C LEU A 49 -0.30 -1.39 -5.10
N MET A 50 -0.83 -0.20 -5.38
CA MET A 50 -2.25 0.00 -5.63
C MET A 50 -2.46 0.59 -7.02
N GLU A 51 -3.63 0.38 -7.59
CA GLU A 51 -3.98 0.92 -8.90
C GLU A 51 -5.36 1.56 -8.86
N THR A 52 -5.47 2.76 -9.42
CA THR A 52 -6.72 3.48 -9.56
C THR A 52 -6.61 4.53 -10.65
N ASP A 53 -7.75 4.90 -11.25
CA ASP A 53 -7.84 6.03 -12.16
C ASP A 53 -8.19 7.33 -11.43
N LYS A 54 -8.52 7.25 -10.13
CA LYS A 54 -8.99 8.39 -9.34
C LYS A 54 -8.22 8.45 -8.02
N MET A 55 -7.30 9.40 -7.91
CA MET A 55 -6.45 9.53 -6.72
C MET A 55 -7.23 9.80 -5.43
N GLU A 56 -8.41 10.45 -5.53
CA GLU A 56 -9.24 10.69 -4.35
C GLU A 56 -9.73 9.40 -3.67
N LEU A 57 -9.73 8.27 -4.38
CA LEU A 57 -10.08 6.99 -3.77
C LEU A 57 -9.03 6.52 -2.77
N LEU A 58 -7.76 6.93 -2.96
CA LEU A 58 -6.72 6.65 -1.97
C LEU A 58 -7.00 7.36 -0.67
N ASP A 59 -7.46 8.61 -0.71
CA ASP A 59 -7.80 9.37 0.50
C ASP A 59 -8.93 8.70 1.27
N LYS A 60 -9.93 8.21 0.56
CA LYS A 60 -11.05 7.48 1.19
C LYS A 60 -10.59 6.20 1.86
N TRP A 61 -9.70 5.47 1.20
CA TRP A 61 -9.16 4.24 1.77
C TRP A 61 -8.29 4.53 2.99
N ILE A 62 -7.39 5.51 2.88
CA ILE A 62 -6.50 5.90 3.96
C ILE A 62 -7.28 6.30 5.21
N ALA A 63 -8.42 6.98 5.05
CA ALA A 63 -9.27 7.38 6.16
C ALA A 63 -9.74 6.20 7.03
N ASN A 64 -9.78 4.99 6.48
CA ASN A 64 -10.15 3.80 7.23
C ASN A 64 -9.01 3.26 8.11
N TRP A 65 -7.78 3.76 7.93
CA TRP A 65 -6.59 3.19 8.56
C TRP A 65 -5.68 4.21 9.24
N ASN A 66 -5.88 5.51 9.02
CA ASN A 66 -4.93 6.53 9.45
C ASN A 66 -4.89 6.75 10.97
N ASP A 67 -5.80 6.14 11.71
CA ASP A 67 -5.73 6.11 13.16
C ASP A 67 -4.63 5.18 13.69
N LEU A 68 -4.26 4.16 12.91
CA LEU A 68 -3.26 3.16 13.28
C LEU A 68 -1.95 3.27 12.50
N THR A 69 -1.95 3.99 11.37
CA THR A 69 -0.88 3.94 10.38
C THR A 69 -0.69 5.31 9.75
N ASP A 70 0.57 5.69 9.53
CA ASP A 70 0.92 6.87 8.75
C ASP A 70 1.15 6.44 7.30
N PHE A 71 0.70 7.27 6.34
CA PHE A 71 0.74 6.92 4.92
C PHE A 71 1.57 7.89 4.12
N GLU A 72 2.32 7.34 3.16
CA GLU A 72 2.97 8.10 2.10
C GLU A 72 2.56 7.49 0.77
N VAL A 73 2.09 8.31 -0.18
CA VAL A 73 1.66 7.84 -1.50
C VAL A 73 2.65 8.33 -2.53
N VAL A 74 3.25 7.40 -3.27
CA VAL A 74 4.22 7.70 -4.33
C VAL A 74 3.68 7.15 -5.65
N PRO A 75 3.25 8.02 -6.59
CA PRO A 75 2.90 7.55 -7.92
C PRO A 75 4.10 6.91 -8.59
N VAL A 76 3.88 5.77 -9.25
CA VAL A 76 4.96 5.01 -9.88
C VAL A 76 4.58 4.60 -11.30
N GLU A 77 5.60 4.37 -12.11
CA GLU A 77 5.45 3.78 -13.43
C GLU A 77 6.57 2.75 -13.63
N ASP A 78 6.42 1.93 -14.66
CA ASP A 78 7.44 0.92 -14.94
C ASP A 78 8.76 1.60 -15.30
N SER A 79 9.85 1.12 -14.68
CA SER A 79 11.19 1.60 -15.03
C SER A 79 11.50 1.26 -16.48
N PRO A 80 12.13 2.19 -17.26
CA PRO A 80 12.55 1.90 -18.61
C PRO A 80 13.51 0.72 -18.73
N THR A 81 14.18 0.35 -17.64
CA THR A 81 15.15 -0.76 -17.62
C THR A 81 14.52 -2.08 -17.18
N LYS A 82 13.23 -2.10 -16.87
CA LYS A 82 12.57 -3.27 -16.32
C LYS A 82 12.66 -4.49 -17.23
N ALA A 83 12.47 -4.30 -18.54
CA ALA A 83 12.57 -5.38 -19.51
C ALA A 83 14.02 -5.78 -19.79
N ALA A 84 14.98 -4.85 -19.61
CA ALA A 84 16.39 -5.09 -19.88
C ALA A 84 17.07 -5.91 -18.79
N GLN A 85 16.50 -5.99 -17.61
CA GLN A 85 17.07 -6.70 -16.47
C GLN A 85 17.34 -8.17 -16.79
N GLN A 86 16.46 -8.79 -17.54
CA GLN A 86 16.61 -10.20 -17.92
C GLN A 86 17.85 -10.47 -18.78
N LYS A 87 18.36 -9.45 -19.47
CA LYS A 87 19.55 -9.58 -20.30
C LYS A 87 20.85 -9.44 -19.53
N MET A 88 20.77 -8.97 -18.30
CA MET A 88 21.92 -8.70 -17.45
C MET A 88 22.26 -9.86 -16.53
N ASP A 89 21.41 -10.83 -16.44
CA ASP A 89 21.56 -11.99 -15.55
C ASP A 89 22.51 -13.05 -16.14
#